data_71f3edfbfd4a671ddb35e4bf4ee6a4d4
#
_entry.id   71f3edfbfd4a671ddb35e4bf4ee6a4d4
#
_cell.length_a   1.000
_cell.length_b   1.000
_cell.length_c   1.000
_cell.angle_alpha   90.00
_cell.angle_beta   90.00
_cell.angle_gamma   90.00
#
_symmetry.space_group_name_H-M   'P 1'
#
loop_
_entity.id
_entity.type
_entity.pdbx_description
1 polymer ?
#
loop_
_entity_poly.entity_id
_entity_poly.type
_entity_poly.pdbx_seq_one_letter_code
_entity_poly.pdbx_strand_id
1 'polypeptide(L)'
;MSTIIETISVQPERCVIVLNQDLPSGKAANASAVIALTVGQRHPELVGAPLIDADNGEYPGLIPIGIPVLSAHEETLKNLSTMCRQQGLDRVIFPIEGQETTDYHDFRAALLLQRPEELRLLGIAIIGNKKTVRKLTANCKLFG
;
A
#
# COMPACT_ATOMS: atom_id res chain seq x y z
N MET A 1 -11.37 -24.90 -21.03
CA MET A 1 -11.21 -23.82 -20.52
C MET A 1 -10.15 -23.52 -19.53
N SER A 2 -9.00 -23.91 -19.92
CA SER A 2 -7.81 -23.62 -19.17
C SER A 2 -7.56 -22.13 -18.99
N THR A 3 -8.09 -21.31 -19.91
CA THR A 3 -7.87 -19.86 -19.85
C THR A 3 -8.43 -19.23 -18.58
N ILE A 4 -9.56 -19.74 -18.08
CA ILE A 4 -10.15 -19.22 -16.86
C ILE A 4 -9.23 -19.47 -15.68
N ILE A 5 -8.65 -20.64 -15.61
CA ILE A 5 -7.73 -21.00 -14.54
C ILE A 5 -6.51 -20.11 -14.57
N GLU A 6 -5.99 -19.84 -15.74
CA GLU A 6 -4.81 -19.01 -15.90
C GLU A 6 -5.02 -17.59 -15.41
N THR A 7 -6.20 -17.02 -15.64
CA THR A 7 -6.46 -15.65 -15.28
C THR A 7 -6.65 -15.44 -13.78
N ILE A 8 -6.98 -16.48 -13.02
CA ILE A 8 -7.26 -16.36 -11.59
C ILE A 8 -6.13 -16.87 -10.72
N SER A 9 -5.05 -17.33 -11.31
CA SER A 9 -4.01 -18.01 -10.53
C SER A 9 -2.97 -17.08 -9.92
N VAL A 10 -2.92 -15.83 -10.35
CA VAL A 10 -1.86 -14.93 -9.93
C VAL A 10 -2.29 -14.15 -8.70
N GLN A 11 -1.62 -14.43 -7.57
CA GLN A 11 -1.81 -13.67 -6.35
C GLN A 11 -0.59 -12.80 -6.10
N PRO A 12 -0.76 -11.64 -5.45
CA PRO A 12 0.38 -10.84 -5.08
C PRO A 12 1.31 -11.60 -4.14
N GLU A 13 2.59 -11.51 -4.41
CA GLU A 13 3.61 -12.19 -3.60
C GLU A 13 4.21 -11.27 -2.54
N ARG A 14 4.04 -9.96 -2.71
CA ARG A 14 4.64 -8.99 -1.82
C ARG A 14 3.76 -7.76 -1.73
N CYS A 15 3.67 -7.21 -0.52
CA CYS A 15 3.00 -5.96 -0.25
C CYS A 15 3.93 -5.13 0.63
N VAL A 16 4.28 -3.93 0.17
CA VAL A 16 5.18 -3.03 0.89
C VAL A 16 4.53 -1.67 0.99
N ILE A 17 4.64 -1.03 2.16
CA ILE A 17 4.21 0.36 2.32
C ILE A 17 5.47 1.20 2.47
N VAL A 18 5.57 2.27 1.67
CA VAL A 18 6.67 3.22 1.76
C VAL A 18 6.08 4.56 2.19
N LEU A 19 6.55 5.09 3.31
CA LEU A 19 6.05 6.35 3.86
C LEU A 19 7.08 7.46 3.70
N ASN A 20 6.59 8.69 3.66
CA ASN A 20 7.46 9.87 3.69
C ASN A 20 8.25 9.85 4.99
N GLN A 21 9.57 9.91 4.86
CA GLN A 21 10.48 9.75 6.00
C GLN A 21 10.35 10.85 7.05
N ASP A 22 9.75 11.98 6.69
CA ASP A 22 9.61 13.13 7.59
C ASP A 22 8.33 13.07 8.43
N LEU A 23 7.50 12.04 8.27
CA LEU A 23 6.28 11.94 9.05
C LEU A 23 6.56 11.65 10.52
N PRO A 24 5.92 12.40 11.44
CA PRO A 24 5.96 12.01 12.85
C PRO A 24 5.27 10.67 13.05
N SER A 25 5.62 9.97 14.12
CA SER A 25 5.16 8.60 14.33
C SER A 25 3.64 8.45 14.29
N GLY A 26 2.90 9.38 14.88
CA GLY A 26 1.43 9.30 14.87
C GLY A 26 0.85 9.40 13.46
N LYS A 27 1.35 10.32 12.67
CA LYS A 27 0.90 10.47 11.28
C LYS A 27 1.34 9.31 10.41
N ALA A 28 2.53 8.77 10.68
CA ALA A 28 3.02 7.60 9.96
C ALA A 28 2.14 6.37 10.26
N ALA A 29 1.78 6.17 11.51
CA ALA A 29 0.89 5.07 11.89
C ALA A 29 -0.47 5.21 11.21
N ASN A 30 -1.03 6.41 11.21
CA ASN A 30 -2.30 6.67 10.54
C ASN A 30 -2.19 6.39 9.04
N ALA A 31 -1.15 6.88 8.40
CA ALA A 31 -0.98 6.68 6.96
C ALA A 31 -0.89 5.19 6.62
N SER A 32 -0.14 4.42 7.41
CA SER A 32 -0.04 2.97 7.19
C SER A 32 -1.39 2.29 7.31
N ALA A 33 -2.17 2.65 8.34
CA ALA A 33 -3.47 2.03 8.58
C ALA A 33 -4.44 2.34 7.44
N VAL A 34 -4.47 3.61 7.00
CA VAL A 34 -5.36 4.04 5.92
C VAL A 34 -5.02 3.32 4.62
N ILE A 35 -3.74 3.28 4.28
CA ILE A 35 -3.27 2.62 3.06
C ILE A 35 -3.58 1.12 3.12
N ALA A 36 -3.28 0.49 4.25
CA ALA A 36 -3.45 -0.97 4.37
C ALA A 36 -4.92 -1.38 4.25
N LEU A 37 -5.84 -0.55 4.76
CA LEU A 37 -7.26 -0.85 4.64
C LEU A 37 -7.67 -0.94 3.17
N THR A 38 -7.21 -0.01 2.34
CA THR A 38 -7.51 -0.01 0.92
C THR A 38 -6.85 -1.21 0.22
N VAL A 39 -5.62 -1.53 0.60
CA VAL A 39 -4.94 -2.71 0.06
C VAL A 39 -5.77 -3.97 0.33
N GLY A 40 -6.28 -4.12 1.55
CA GLY A 40 -7.09 -5.28 1.91
C GLY A 40 -8.37 -5.39 1.11
N GLN A 41 -8.99 -4.27 0.79
CA GLN A 41 -10.19 -4.28 -0.05
C GLN A 41 -9.86 -4.69 -1.48
N ARG A 42 -8.74 -4.20 -2.02
CA ARG A 42 -8.35 -4.52 -3.40
C ARG A 42 -7.81 -5.93 -3.54
N HIS A 43 -7.21 -6.46 -2.48
CA HIS A 43 -6.57 -7.77 -2.50
C HIS A 43 -7.00 -8.59 -1.29
N PRO A 44 -8.30 -8.95 -1.19
CA PRO A 44 -8.79 -9.68 -0.02
C PRO A 44 -8.11 -11.05 0.15
N GLU A 45 -7.58 -11.59 -0.93
CA GLU A 45 -6.86 -12.87 -0.88
C GLU A 45 -5.56 -12.81 -0.08
N LEU A 46 -5.07 -11.59 0.23
CA LEU A 46 -3.87 -11.43 1.05
C LEU A 46 -4.11 -11.80 2.52
N VAL A 47 -5.37 -11.79 2.96
CA VAL A 47 -5.68 -12.13 4.35
C VAL A 47 -5.82 -13.65 4.47
N GLY A 48 -5.09 -14.20 5.44
CA GLY A 48 -5.03 -15.64 5.60
C GLY A 48 -6.23 -16.22 6.36
N ALA A 49 -6.14 -17.51 6.65
CA ALA A 49 -7.19 -18.23 7.35
C ALA A 49 -7.40 -17.68 8.77
N PRO A 50 -8.58 -17.86 9.34
CA PRO A 50 -8.84 -17.44 10.71
C PRO A 50 -7.85 -18.06 11.70
N LEU A 51 -7.57 -17.31 12.75
CA LEU A 51 -6.73 -17.79 13.86
C LEU A 51 -7.61 -18.56 14.83
N ILE A 52 -7.10 -19.68 15.34
CA ILE A 52 -7.87 -20.54 16.26
C ILE A 52 -7.04 -20.71 17.52
N ASP A 53 -7.64 -20.45 18.68
CA ASP A 53 -6.95 -20.63 19.95
C ASP A 53 -7.15 -22.04 20.52
N ALA A 54 -6.57 -22.30 21.67
CA ALA A 54 -6.60 -23.62 22.30
C ALA A 54 -8.00 -24.10 22.67
N ASP A 55 -8.93 -23.17 22.83
CA ASP A 55 -10.31 -23.49 23.18
C ASP A 55 -11.25 -23.44 21.98
N ASN A 56 -10.68 -23.45 20.77
CA ASN A 56 -11.42 -23.36 19.52
C ASN A 56 -12.10 -22.01 19.31
N GLY A 57 -11.65 -20.97 20.01
CA GLY A 57 -12.07 -19.61 19.73
C GLY A 57 -11.52 -19.16 18.39
N GLU A 58 -12.35 -18.49 17.60
CA GLU A 58 -11.98 -18.11 16.25
C GLU A 58 -11.80 -16.59 16.14
N TYR A 59 -10.73 -16.17 15.47
CA TYR A 59 -10.40 -14.78 15.28
C TYR A 59 -10.13 -14.51 13.79
N PRO A 60 -10.35 -13.27 13.34
CA PRO A 60 -10.06 -12.95 11.93
C PRO A 60 -8.60 -13.24 11.58
N GLY A 61 -8.39 -13.67 10.35
CA GLY A 61 -7.06 -13.97 9.86
C GLY A 61 -6.24 -12.71 9.62
N LEU A 62 -4.93 -12.89 9.55
CA LEU A 62 -3.98 -11.82 9.28
C LEU A 62 -3.25 -12.12 7.97
N ILE A 63 -2.49 -11.13 7.50
CA ILE A 63 -1.74 -11.30 6.26
C ILE A 63 -0.52 -12.20 6.52
N PRO A 64 -0.39 -13.31 5.77
CA PRO A 64 0.72 -14.25 6.00
C PRO A 64 2.09 -13.73 5.55
N ILE A 65 2.13 -12.91 4.51
CA ILE A 65 3.40 -12.46 3.95
C ILE A 65 3.95 -11.20 4.62
N GLY A 66 3.20 -10.63 5.56
CA GLY A 66 3.62 -9.43 6.24
C GLY A 66 3.52 -8.19 5.35
N ILE A 67 3.74 -7.03 5.95
CA ILE A 67 3.78 -5.76 5.24
C ILE A 67 4.94 -4.95 5.79
N PRO A 68 6.11 -5.00 5.16
CA PRO A 68 7.20 -4.12 5.57
C PRO A 68 6.80 -2.66 5.38
N VAL A 69 7.11 -1.83 6.36
CA VAL A 69 6.86 -0.39 6.28
C VAL A 69 8.21 0.30 6.17
N LEU A 70 8.44 0.89 5.01
CA LEU A 70 9.70 1.52 4.67
C LEU A 70 9.55 3.03 4.66
N SER A 71 10.65 3.74 4.55
CA SER A 71 10.63 5.19 4.44
C SER A 71 11.46 5.64 3.25
N ALA A 72 11.08 6.79 2.70
CA ALA A 72 11.80 7.39 1.58
C ALA A 72 11.50 8.87 1.52
N HIS A 73 12.30 9.59 0.75
CA HIS A 73 12.07 10.99 0.44
C HIS A 73 10.80 11.16 -0.38
N GLU A 74 10.20 12.33 -0.28
CA GLU A 74 9.00 12.66 -1.04
C GLU A 74 9.19 12.44 -2.54
N GLU A 75 10.33 12.82 -3.07
CA GLU A 75 10.62 12.64 -4.50
C GLU A 75 10.66 11.17 -4.88
N THR A 76 11.22 10.34 -4.02
CA THR A 76 11.26 8.90 -4.27
C THR A 76 9.85 8.30 -4.30
N LEU A 77 8.96 8.76 -3.41
CA LEU A 77 7.57 8.28 -3.41
C LEU A 77 6.88 8.57 -4.73
N LYS A 78 7.10 9.76 -5.25
CA LYS A 78 6.53 10.16 -6.53
C LYS A 78 7.04 9.29 -7.66
N ASN A 79 8.34 9.03 -7.67
CA ASN A 79 8.96 8.18 -8.68
C ASN A 79 8.46 6.74 -8.59
N LEU A 80 8.27 6.24 -7.38
CA LEU A 80 7.74 4.89 -7.17
C LEU A 80 6.35 4.75 -7.76
N SER A 81 5.50 5.76 -7.58
CA SER A 81 4.16 5.73 -8.15
C SER A 81 4.20 5.61 -9.67
N THR A 82 5.06 6.39 -10.31
CA THR A 82 5.22 6.33 -11.76
C THR A 82 5.76 4.97 -12.22
N MET A 83 6.77 4.46 -11.52
CA MET A 83 7.38 3.18 -11.88
C MET A 83 6.40 2.01 -11.71
N CYS A 84 5.56 2.05 -10.68
CA CYS A 84 4.54 1.01 -10.50
C CYS A 84 3.63 0.93 -11.71
N ARG A 85 3.18 2.07 -12.20
CA ARG A 85 2.32 2.09 -13.37
C ARG A 85 3.04 1.51 -14.59
N GLN A 86 4.30 1.86 -14.77
CA GLN A 86 5.08 1.38 -15.92
C GLN A 86 5.36 -0.12 -15.85
N GLN A 87 5.49 -0.65 -14.63
CA GLN A 87 5.83 -2.06 -14.42
C GLN A 87 4.62 -2.97 -14.21
N GLY A 88 3.43 -2.42 -14.30
CA GLY A 88 2.21 -3.20 -14.13
C GLY A 88 1.95 -3.67 -12.70
N LEU A 89 2.51 -2.97 -11.70
CA LEU A 89 2.26 -3.26 -10.30
C LEU A 89 1.06 -2.48 -9.81
N ASP A 90 0.30 -3.05 -8.88
CA ASP A 90 -0.77 -2.32 -8.24
C ASP A 90 -0.19 -1.37 -7.19
N ARG A 91 -0.86 -0.26 -6.99
CA ARG A 91 -0.44 0.72 -6.00
C ARG A 91 -1.63 1.40 -5.36
N VAL A 92 -1.43 1.81 -4.10
CA VAL A 92 -2.39 2.65 -3.38
C VAL A 92 -1.62 3.86 -2.90
N ILE A 93 -2.03 5.05 -3.32
CA ILE A 93 -1.35 6.28 -2.91
C ILE A 93 -2.15 7.00 -1.83
N PHE A 94 -1.46 7.70 -0.95
CA PHE A 94 -2.09 8.53 0.07
C PHE A 94 -1.52 9.94 -0.04
N PRO A 95 -2.21 10.82 -0.78
CA PRO A 95 -1.76 12.22 -0.93
C PRO A 95 -1.85 12.99 0.39
N ILE A 96 -1.04 14.04 0.50
CA ILE A 96 -0.97 14.83 1.74
C ILE A 96 -2.32 15.44 2.12
N GLU A 97 -3.16 15.73 1.15
CA GLU A 97 -4.48 16.30 1.42
C GLU A 97 -5.34 15.41 2.29
N GLY A 98 -5.04 14.11 2.33
CA GLY A 98 -5.79 13.19 3.16
C GLY A 98 -5.64 13.43 4.65
N GLN A 99 -4.52 14.03 5.09
CA GLN A 99 -4.33 14.40 6.49
C GLN A 99 -4.56 15.90 6.73
N GLU A 100 -4.73 16.68 5.66
CA GLU A 100 -4.98 18.13 5.75
C GLU A 100 -6.45 18.47 5.70
N THR A 101 -7.29 17.54 5.25
CA THR A 101 -8.74 17.78 5.16
C THR A 101 -9.45 16.97 6.24
N THR A 102 -10.67 17.41 6.59
CA THR A 102 -11.42 16.79 7.68
C THR A 102 -12.47 15.78 7.22
N ASP A 103 -12.83 15.81 5.92
CA ASP A 103 -13.78 14.83 5.42
C ASP A 103 -13.38 14.37 4.01
N TYR A 104 -13.94 13.25 3.62
CA TYR A 104 -13.57 12.58 2.38
C TYR A 104 -13.98 13.39 1.16
N HIS A 105 -15.08 14.09 1.24
CA HIS A 105 -15.55 14.94 0.15
C HIS A 105 -14.54 16.03 -0.16
N ASP A 106 -14.06 16.72 0.87
CA ASP A 106 -13.05 17.78 0.71
C ASP A 106 -11.75 17.23 0.18
N PHE A 107 -11.35 16.05 0.66
CA PHE A 107 -10.16 15.36 0.18
C PHE A 107 -10.26 15.13 -1.34
N ARG A 108 -11.36 14.53 -1.78
CA ARG A 108 -11.54 14.25 -3.20
C ARG A 108 -11.58 15.52 -4.03
N ALA A 109 -12.22 16.57 -3.51
CA ALA A 109 -12.27 17.86 -4.21
C ALA A 109 -10.88 18.45 -4.39
N ALA A 110 -10.03 18.35 -3.37
CA ALA A 110 -8.67 18.87 -3.46
C ALA A 110 -7.87 18.12 -4.54
N LEU A 111 -8.06 16.83 -4.66
CA LEU A 111 -7.36 16.02 -5.66
C LEU A 111 -7.74 16.39 -7.09
N LEU A 112 -8.98 16.80 -7.29
CA LEU A 112 -9.45 17.17 -8.62
C LEU A 112 -8.73 18.40 -9.19
N LEU A 113 -8.10 19.19 -8.33
CA LEU A 113 -7.39 20.39 -8.73
C LEU A 113 -5.93 20.12 -9.06
N GLN A 114 -5.46 18.91 -8.91
CA GLN A 114 -4.04 18.60 -9.06
C GLN A 114 -3.76 17.67 -10.22
N ARG A 115 -2.66 17.92 -10.89
CA ARG A 115 -2.15 17.02 -11.93
C ARG A 115 -1.29 15.94 -11.28
N PRO A 116 -1.14 14.78 -11.93
CA PRO A 116 -0.33 13.70 -11.36
C PRO A 116 1.07 14.13 -10.92
N GLU A 117 1.72 14.99 -11.69
CA GLU A 117 3.07 15.43 -11.37
C GLU A 117 3.12 16.41 -10.21
N GLU A 118 1.98 16.95 -9.80
CA GLU A 118 1.89 17.88 -8.67
C GLU A 118 1.60 17.17 -7.35
N LEU A 119 1.22 15.90 -7.42
CA LEU A 119 0.83 15.17 -6.20
C LEU A 119 2.01 14.99 -5.26
N ARG A 120 1.76 15.29 -3.99
CA ARG A 120 2.71 15.06 -2.90
C ARG A 120 2.14 13.96 -2.04
N LEU A 121 2.95 12.95 -1.75
CA LEU A 121 2.46 11.75 -1.09
C LEU A 121 2.96 11.63 0.33
N LEU A 122 2.05 11.21 1.22
CA LEU A 122 2.41 10.73 2.55
C LEU A 122 2.98 9.34 2.48
N GLY A 123 2.48 8.54 1.55
CA GLY A 123 2.95 7.19 1.38
C GLY A 123 2.32 6.51 0.19
N ILE A 124 2.79 5.30 -0.05
CA ILE A 124 2.33 4.47 -1.15
C ILE A 124 2.45 3.00 -0.75
N ALA A 125 1.45 2.20 -1.11
CA ALA A 125 1.60 0.75 -1.06
C ALA A 125 1.92 0.25 -2.45
N ILE A 126 2.79 -0.75 -2.51
CA ILE A 126 3.20 -1.39 -3.76
C ILE A 126 2.92 -2.88 -3.61
N ILE A 127 2.11 -3.41 -4.51
CA ILE A 127 1.64 -4.80 -4.43
C ILE A 127 1.91 -5.48 -5.77
N GLY A 128 2.54 -6.65 -5.73
CA GLY A 128 2.83 -7.39 -6.93
C GLY A 128 3.79 -8.52 -6.71
N ASN A 129 4.54 -8.87 -7.76
CA ASN A 129 5.48 -9.97 -7.64
C ASN A 129 6.70 -9.55 -6.83
N LYS A 130 7.25 -10.53 -6.13
CA LYS A 130 8.29 -10.29 -5.15
C LYS A 130 9.53 -9.64 -5.75
N LYS A 131 9.95 -10.13 -6.90
CA LYS A 131 11.19 -9.67 -7.52
C LYS A 131 11.12 -8.19 -7.91
N THR A 132 10.03 -7.80 -8.58
CA THR A 132 9.87 -6.43 -9.04
C THR A 132 9.69 -5.47 -7.88
N VAL A 133 8.86 -5.84 -6.89
CA VAL A 133 8.63 -4.98 -5.72
C VAL A 133 9.94 -4.77 -4.96
N ARG A 134 10.71 -5.82 -4.75
CA ARG A 134 11.99 -5.70 -4.06
C ARG A 134 12.96 -4.79 -4.82
N LYS A 135 12.99 -4.92 -6.13
CA LYS A 135 13.88 -4.11 -6.94
C LYS A 135 13.54 -2.62 -6.82
N LEU A 136 12.25 -2.29 -6.90
CA LEU A 136 11.81 -0.90 -6.82
C LEU A 136 12.07 -0.29 -5.45
N THR A 137 12.03 -1.08 -4.39
CA THR A 137 12.18 -0.56 -3.04
C THR A 137 13.57 -0.83 -2.43
N ALA A 138 14.53 -1.23 -3.26
CA ALA A 138 15.85 -1.65 -2.79
C ALA A 138 16.58 -0.56 -1.99
N ASN A 139 16.37 0.71 -2.32
CA ASN A 139 17.05 1.82 -1.66
C ASN A 139 16.21 2.44 -0.54
N CYS A 140 15.03 1.90 -0.25
CA CYS A 140 14.22 2.38 0.85
C CYS A 140 14.66 1.70 2.15
N LYS A 141 14.54 2.41 3.27
CA LYS A 141 14.94 1.91 4.58
C LYS A 141 13.72 1.58 5.41
N LEU A 142 13.87 0.72 6.40
CA LEU A 142 12.78 0.50 7.36
C LEU A 142 12.40 1.83 8.01
N PHE A 143 11.09 2.05 8.18
CA PHE A 143 10.64 3.26 8.84
C PHE A 143 10.98 3.21 10.33
N GLY A 144 11.49 4.31 10.85
CA GLY A 144 11.86 4.37 12.28
C GLY A 144 13.29 4.81 12.57
#